data_bf73561a8f7fd198e0a8c125c0231cae
#
_entry.id   bf73561a8f7fd198e0a8c125c0231cae
#
_cell.length_a   1.000
_cell.length_b   1.000
_cell.length_c   1.000
_cell.angle_alpha   90.00
_cell.angle_beta   90.00
_cell.angle_gamma   90.00
#
_symmetry.space_group_name_H-M   'P 1'
#
loop_
_entity.id
_entity.type
_entity.pdbx_description
1 polymer ?
#
loop_
_entity_poly.entity_id
_entity_poly.type
_entity_poly.pdbx_seq_one_letter_code
_entity_poly.pdbx_strand_id
1 'polypeptide(L)'
;MISGLINKIYNYGVYTLYGVYNGMNIFRLMFNILIFIGYSKITGKYSDRLLDNILYTININGYISIKFTQWLTSRMLLMETDRNKIRVLKRLENIYENCHTHPERETEYLYKQDFNNNIKDRYDLLEIIGSGSIGQVYKAKDLQNNRICAIKVKHYNIEKKYMISYLFIKIIVLLFKLYPYL
;
A
#
# COMPACT_ATOMS: atom_id res chain seq x y z
N MET A 1 27.62 18.65 16.51
CA MET A 1 28.18 17.47 15.81
C MET A 1 27.65 16.14 16.38
N ILE A 2 27.60 15.95 17.69
CA ILE A 2 27.12 14.72 18.35
C ILE A 2 25.63 14.46 18.10
N SER A 3 24.76 15.47 18.14
CA SER A 3 23.32 15.34 17.87
C SER A 3 23.02 14.84 16.44
N GLY A 4 23.81 15.28 15.47
CA GLY A 4 23.65 14.81 14.07
C GLY A 4 24.06 13.34 13.88
N LEU A 5 25.04 12.86 14.64
CA LEU A 5 25.47 11.46 14.62
C LEU A 5 24.41 10.55 15.27
N ILE A 6 23.87 10.98 16.42
CA ILE A 6 22.80 10.26 17.12
C ILE A 6 21.55 10.14 16.24
N ASN A 7 21.14 11.21 15.56
CA ASN A 7 20.02 11.18 14.62
C ASN A 7 20.26 10.26 13.42
N LYS A 8 21.51 10.21 12.90
CA LYS A 8 21.85 9.26 11.84
C LYS A 8 21.74 7.81 12.33
N ILE A 9 22.33 7.48 13.49
CA ILE A 9 22.28 6.12 14.06
C ILE A 9 20.83 5.70 14.33
N TYR A 10 20.02 6.58 14.92
CA TYR A 10 18.61 6.33 15.16
C TYR A 10 17.85 6.06 13.84
N ASN A 11 18.05 6.89 12.83
CA ASN A 11 17.42 6.71 11.52
C ASN A 11 17.84 5.40 10.84
N TYR A 12 19.15 5.03 10.89
CA TYR A 12 19.62 3.74 10.37
C TYR A 12 18.98 2.57 11.10
N GLY A 13 18.87 2.61 12.43
CA GLY A 13 18.18 1.59 13.21
C GLY A 13 16.71 1.43 12.82
N VAL A 14 15.99 2.54 12.69
CA VAL A 14 14.60 2.57 12.24
C VAL A 14 14.45 2.01 10.83
N TYR A 15 15.32 2.40 9.89
CA TYR A 15 15.27 1.88 8.51
C TYR A 15 15.55 0.37 8.46
N THR A 16 16.49 -0.12 9.27
CA THR A 16 16.80 -1.56 9.33
C THR A 16 15.61 -2.36 9.86
N LEU A 17 14.97 -1.90 10.95
CA LEU A 17 13.77 -2.53 11.50
C LEU A 17 12.60 -2.53 10.49
N TYR A 18 12.39 -1.41 9.79
CA TYR A 18 11.38 -1.35 8.72
C TYR A 18 11.71 -2.31 7.56
N GLY A 19 12.99 -2.42 7.19
CA GLY A 19 13.44 -3.35 6.15
C GLY A 19 13.16 -4.81 6.53
N VAL A 20 13.48 -5.21 7.76
CA VAL A 20 13.20 -6.55 8.28
C VAL A 20 11.69 -6.82 8.32
N TYR A 21 10.91 -5.89 8.86
CA TYR A 21 9.45 -6.00 8.92
C TYR A 21 8.82 -6.19 7.52
N ASN A 22 9.23 -5.39 6.54
CA ASN A 22 8.75 -5.52 5.17
C ASN A 22 9.18 -6.84 4.53
N GLY A 23 10.43 -7.28 4.76
CA GLY A 23 10.92 -8.57 4.28
C GLY A 23 10.08 -9.73 4.81
N MET A 24 9.76 -9.73 6.10
CA MET A 24 8.88 -10.74 6.72
C MET A 24 7.47 -10.72 6.11
N ASN A 25 6.90 -9.55 5.86
CA ASN A 25 5.57 -9.43 5.26
C ASN A 25 5.54 -9.92 3.81
N ILE A 26 6.59 -9.68 3.04
CA ILE A 26 6.70 -10.21 1.68
C ILE A 26 6.85 -11.72 1.69
N PHE A 27 7.67 -12.27 2.59
CA PHE A 27 7.77 -13.71 2.78
C PHE A 27 6.41 -14.33 3.14
N ARG A 28 5.69 -13.69 4.06
CA ARG A 28 4.32 -14.09 4.42
C ARG A 28 3.37 -14.06 3.22
N LEU A 29 3.47 -13.03 2.36
CA LEU A 29 2.66 -12.95 1.14
C LEU A 29 2.96 -14.11 0.20
N MET A 30 4.24 -14.37 -0.08
CA MET A 30 4.65 -15.51 -0.92
C MET A 30 4.16 -16.84 -0.35
N PHE A 31 4.28 -17.04 0.95
CA PHE A 31 3.81 -18.26 1.62
C PHE A 31 2.29 -18.41 1.50
N ASN A 32 1.50 -17.37 1.71
CA ASN A 32 0.06 -17.40 1.53
C ASN A 32 -0.35 -17.72 0.08
N ILE A 33 0.37 -17.18 -0.90
CA ILE A 33 0.14 -17.49 -2.32
C ILE A 33 0.44 -18.96 -2.61
N LEU A 34 1.55 -19.50 -2.10
CA LEU A 34 1.90 -20.91 -2.29
C LEU A 34 0.87 -21.84 -1.68
N ILE A 35 0.39 -21.54 -0.45
CA ILE A 35 -0.69 -22.32 0.20
C ILE A 35 -1.96 -22.25 -0.64
N PHE A 36 -2.34 -21.08 -1.12
CA PHE A 36 -3.54 -20.91 -1.93
C PHE A 36 -3.48 -21.73 -3.24
N ILE A 37 -2.34 -21.66 -3.94
CA ILE A 37 -2.12 -22.44 -5.17
C ILE A 37 -2.11 -23.93 -4.86
N GLY A 38 -1.40 -24.37 -3.82
CA GLY A 38 -1.35 -25.78 -3.40
C GLY A 38 -2.73 -26.33 -3.06
N TYR A 39 -3.50 -25.58 -2.26
CA TYR A 39 -4.87 -25.94 -1.90
C TYR A 39 -5.75 -26.04 -3.17
N SER A 40 -5.68 -25.08 -4.08
CA SER A 40 -6.49 -25.08 -5.30
C SER A 40 -6.15 -26.26 -6.24
N LYS A 41 -4.86 -26.62 -6.33
CA LYS A 41 -4.43 -27.79 -7.13
C LYS A 41 -4.90 -29.12 -6.55
N ILE A 42 -4.90 -29.26 -5.21
CA ILE A 42 -5.29 -30.52 -4.54
C ILE A 42 -6.81 -30.68 -4.52
N THR A 43 -7.55 -29.61 -4.24
CA THR A 43 -9.00 -29.67 -4.01
C THR A 43 -9.84 -29.32 -5.24
N GLY A 44 -9.24 -28.71 -6.25
CA GLY A 44 -9.97 -28.12 -7.39
C GLY A 44 -10.82 -26.88 -7.02
N LYS A 45 -10.66 -26.35 -5.79
CA LYS A 45 -11.49 -25.24 -5.27
C LYS A 45 -10.61 -24.06 -4.86
N TYR A 46 -11.19 -22.86 -4.93
CA TYR A 46 -10.56 -21.63 -4.42
C TYR A 46 -11.15 -21.27 -3.06
N SER A 47 -10.31 -21.28 -2.02
CA SER A 47 -10.73 -20.93 -0.66
C SER A 47 -10.79 -19.42 -0.48
N ASP A 48 -11.98 -18.91 -0.12
CA ASP A 48 -12.16 -17.47 0.16
C ASP A 48 -11.32 -17.03 1.37
N ARG A 49 -11.20 -17.87 2.42
CA ARG A 49 -10.37 -17.57 3.59
C ARG A 49 -8.89 -17.41 3.26
N LEU A 50 -8.35 -18.28 2.39
CA LEU A 50 -6.96 -18.16 1.95
C LEU A 50 -6.76 -16.92 1.08
N LEU A 51 -7.75 -16.58 0.25
CA LEU A 51 -7.73 -15.37 -0.55
C LEU A 51 -7.77 -14.11 0.33
N ASP A 52 -8.58 -14.10 1.39
CA ASP A 52 -8.61 -13.00 2.36
C ASP A 52 -7.26 -12.79 3.05
N ASN A 53 -6.55 -13.87 3.39
CA ASN A 53 -5.19 -13.77 3.93
C ASN A 53 -4.21 -13.15 2.92
N ILE A 54 -4.34 -13.47 1.63
CA ILE A 54 -3.53 -12.85 0.58
C ILE A 54 -3.86 -11.35 0.48
N LEU A 55 -5.14 -10.98 0.39
CA LEU A 55 -5.60 -9.59 0.34
C LEU A 55 -5.10 -8.77 1.53
N TYR A 56 -5.23 -9.31 2.74
CA TYR A 56 -4.71 -8.69 3.95
C TYR A 56 -3.19 -8.47 3.88
N THR A 57 -2.45 -9.48 3.40
CA THR A 57 -0.99 -9.40 3.32
C THR A 57 -0.53 -8.41 2.25
N ILE A 58 -1.24 -8.31 1.11
CA ILE A 58 -0.99 -7.29 0.08
C ILE A 58 -1.16 -5.89 0.67
N ASN A 59 -2.22 -5.66 1.45
CA ASN A 59 -2.48 -4.38 2.11
C ASN A 59 -1.38 -3.97 3.09
N ILE A 60 -0.92 -4.91 3.93
CA ILE A 60 0.18 -4.64 4.88
C ILE A 60 1.48 -4.29 4.16
N ASN A 61 1.76 -4.95 3.04
CA ASN A 61 2.94 -4.65 2.21
C ASN A 61 2.86 -3.26 1.54
N GLY A 62 1.68 -2.63 1.54
CA GLY A 62 1.47 -1.24 1.14
C GLY A 62 1.50 -1.00 -0.36
N TYR A 63 1.77 0.25 -0.72
CA TYR A 63 1.60 0.81 -2.05
C TYR A 63 2.13 -0.06 -3.21
N ILE A 64 3.36 -0.54 -3.12
CA ILE A 64 3.98 -1.26 -4.24
C ILE A 64 3.32 -2.62 -4.46
N SER A 65 3.02 -3.37 -3.39
CA SER A 65 2.28 -4.63 -3.49
C SER A 65 0.90 -4.43 -4.09
N ILE A 66 0.19 -3.39 -3.68
CA ILE A 66 -1.11 -3.04 -4.23
C ILE A 66 -0.99 -2.74 -5.73
N LYS A 67 -0.07 -1.86 -6.13
CA LYS A 67 0.10 -1.47 -7.53
C LYS A 67 0.60 -2.62 -8.42
N PHE A 68 1.49 -3.45 -7.90
CA PHE A 68 1.93 -4.66 -8.62
C PHE A 68 0.78 -5.65 -8.81
N THR A 69 0.01 -5.92 -7.75
CA THR A 69 -1.17 -6.78 -7.83
C THR A 69 -2.18 -6.24 -8.84
N GLN A 70 -2.42 -4.94 -8.83
CA GLN A 70 -3.27 -4.25 -9.80
C GLN A 70 -2.83 -4.52 -11.24
N TRP A 71 -1.59 -4.21 -11.51
CA TRP A 71 -1.04 -4.39 -12.85
C TRP A 71 -1.13 -5.86 -13.31
N LEU A 72 -0.76 -6.80 -12.43
CA LEU A 72 -0.80 -8.23 -12.72
C LEU A 72 -2.24 -8.72 -12.95
N THR A 73 -3.16 -8.36 -12.06
CA THR A 73 -4.56 -8.79 -12.12
C THR A 73 -5.25 -8.29 -13.37
N SER A 74 -5.05 -7.02 -13.74
CA SER A 74 -5.62 -6.46 -14.98
C SER A 74 -5.11 -7.19 -16.22
N ARG A 75 -3.84 -7.60 -16.25
CA ARG A 75 -3.26 -8.39 -17.34
C ARG A 75 -3.84 -9.80 -17.39
N MET A 76 -3.96 -10.46 -16.22
CA MET A 76 -4.51 -11.81 -16.15
C MET A 76 -6.00 -11.85 -16.53
N LEU A 77 -6.78 -10.85 -16.16
CA LEU A 77 -8.21 -10.75 -16.52
C LEU A 77 -8.44 -10.68 -18.03
N LEU A 78 -7.51 -10.09 -18.79
CA LEU A 78 -7.61 -10.02 -20.25
C LEU A 78 -7.42 -11.37 -20.94
N MET A 79 -6.74 -12.31 -20.28
CA MET A 79 -6.34 -13.60 -20.86
C MET A 79 -7.11 -14.79 -20.27
N GLU A 80 -7.84 -14.58 -19.15
CA GLU A 80 -8.47 -15.67 -18.41
C GLU A 80 -9.90 -15.90 -18.88
N THR A 81 -10.24 -17.18 -19.10
CA THR A 81 -11.58 -17.62 -19.52
C THR A 81 -12.31 -18.44 -18.45
N ASP A 82 -11.58 -18.98 -17.46
CA ASP A 82 -12.16 -19.75 -16.38
C ASP A 82 -12.91 -18.83 -15.40
N ARG A 83 -14.23 -19.07 -15.24
CA ARG A 83 -15.10 -18.27 -14.39
C ARG A 83 -14.65 -18.24 -12.92
N ASN A 84 -14.09 -19.32 -12.39
CA ASN A 84 -13.65 -19.39 -11.00
C ASN A 84 -12.39 -18.55 -10.79
N LYS A 85 -11.47 -18.59 -11.74
CA LYS A 85 -10.26 -17.75 -11.71
C LYS A 85 -10.62 -16.28 -11.90
N ILE A 86 -11.53 -15.96 -12.81
CA ILE A 86 -12.04 -14.58 -12.99
C ILE A 86 -12.64 -14.07 -11.68
N ARG A 87 -13.40 -14.88 -10.93
CA ARG A 87 -13.93 -14.51 -9.61
C ARG A 87 -12.80 -14.14 -8.63
N VAL A 88 -11.75 -14.95 -8.56
CA VAL A 88 -10.58 -14.69 -7.71
C VAL A 88 -9.87 -13.40 -8.12
N LEU A 89 -9.64 -13.22 -9.43
CA LEU A 89 -8.96 -12.03 -9.96
C LEU A 89 -9.78 -10.76 -9.69
N LYS A 90 -11.09 -10.79 -9.86
CA LYS A 90 -11.98 -9.65 -9.53
C LYS A 90 -11.94 -9.30 -8.04
N ARG A 91 -11.85 -10.30 -7.14
CA ARG A 91 -11.66 -10.00 -5.71
C ARG A 91 -10.31 -9.35 -5.42
N LEU A 92 -9.25 -9.76 -6.12
CA LEU A 92 -7.95 -9.11 -6.03
C LEU A 92 -7.99 -7.68 -6.61
N GLU A 93 -8.77 -7.45 -7.64
CA GLU A 93 -8.96 -6.11 -8.23
C GLU A 93 -9.64 -5.14 -7.27
N ASN A 94 -10.66 -5.58 -6.53
CA ASN A 94 -11.41 -4.75 -5.59
C ASN A 94 -10.60 -4.24 -4.36
N ILE A 95 -9.37 -4.71 -4.17
CA ILE A 95 -8.48 -4.22 -3.10
C ILE A 95 -8.13 -2.73 -3.26
N TYR A 96 -8.34 -2.15 -4.45
CA TYR A 96 -7.91 -0.77 -4.77
C TYR A 96 -8.85 0.29 -4.25
N GLU A 97 -10.13 -0.04 -4.14
CA GLU A 97 -11.18 0.89 -3.75
C GLU A 97 -11.30 1.06 -2.23
N ASN A 98 -10.70 0.12 -1.46
CA ASN A 98 -10.81 0.04 0.00
C ASN A 98 -9.44 0.04 0.69
N CYS A 99 -8.55 0.94 0.29
CA CYS A 99 -7.30 1.14 1.03
C CYS A 99 -7.58 1.76 2.41
N HIS A 100 -6.72 1.42 3.39
CA HIS A 100 -6.84 2.00 4.74
C HIS A 100 -6.83 3.53 4.69
N THR A 101 -7.79 4.12 5.39
CA THR A 101 -7.80 5.55 5.66
C THR A 101 -6.89 5.87 6.84
N HIS A 102 -6.33 7.07 6.87
CA HIS A 102 -5.67 7.60 8.05
C HIS A 102 -6.62 8.54 8.81
N PRO A 103 -6.46 8.68 10.13
CA PRO A 103 -7.31 9.55 10.92
C PRO A 103 -7.10 11.03 10.57
N GLU A 104 -8.13 11.85 10.75
CA GLU A 104 -8.13 13.29 10.41
C GLU A 104 -6.96 14.05 11.06
N ARG A 105 -6.56 13.69 12.29
CA ARG A 105 -5.40 14.27 12.97
C ARG A 105 -4.09 14.19 12.17
N GLU A 106 -3.92 13.14 11.36
CA GLU A 106 -2.75 13.00 10.48
C GLU A 106 -2.85 13.96 9.29
N THR A 107 -4.06 14.15 8.75
CA THR A 107 -4.33 15.17 7.72
C THR A 107 -4.02 16.56 8.24
N GLU A 108 -4.50 16.91 9.44
CA GLU A 108 -4.22 18.20 10.10
C GLU A 108 -2.71 18.42 10.28
N TYR A 109 -2.01 17.39 10.77
CA TYR A 109 -0.57 17.44 10.96
C TYR A 109 0.18 17.69 9.65
N LEU A 110 -0.14 16.95 8.58
CA LEU A 110 0.50 17.10 7.28
C LEU A 110 0.23 18.48 6.67
N TYR A 111 -1.02 18.93 6.75
CA TYR A 111 -1.38 20.25 6.25
C TYR A 111 -0.63 21.37 7.00
N LYS A 112 -0.52 21.25 8.32
CA LYS A 112 0.24 22.21 9.15
C LYS A 112 1.74 22.21 8.79
N GLN A 113 2.31 21.05 8.47
CA GLN A 113 3.71 20.97 8.01
C GLN A 113 3.93 21.63 6.65
N ASP A 114 3.00 21.42 5.69
CA ASP A 114 3.16 21.91 4.33
C ASP A 114 2.81 23.40 4.19
N PHE A 115 1.81 23.89 4.93
CA PHE A 115 1.25 25.24 4.77
C PHE A 115 1.44 26.15 5.98
N ASN A 116 1.99 25.64 7.09
CA ASN A 116 2.18 26.36 8.38
C ASN A 116 0.89 26.96 8.97
N ASN A 117 -0.28 26.43 8.59
CA ASN A 117 -1.62 26.85 9.03
C ASN A 117 -2.45 25.63 9.39
N ASN A 118 -3.56 25.80 10.12
CA ASN A 118 -4.51 24.71 10.35
C ASN A 118 -5.40 24.55 9.12
N ILE A 119 -5.65 23.29 8.76
CA ILE A 119 -6.56 22.98 7.63
C ILE A 119 -7.98 23.50 7.93
N LYS A 120 -8.42 23.46 9.18
CA LYS A 120 -9.75 23.92 9.64
C LYS A 120 -9.94 25.42 9.53
N ASP A 121 -8.87 26.21 9.41
CA ASP A 121 -8.98 27.67 9.20
C ASP A 121 -9.45 27.99 7.77
N ARG A 122 -9.29 27.03 6.85
CA ARG A 122 -9.64 27.22 5.44
C ARG A 122 -10.68 26.19 4.93
N TYR A 123 -10.65 24.97 5.41
CA TYR A 123 -11.50 23.90 4.91
C TYR A 123 -12.23 23.19 6.03
N ASP A 124 -13.54 23.00 5.85
CA ASP A 124 -14.34 22.09 6.64
C ASP A 124 -14.36 20.71 5.96
N LEU A 125 -13.75 19.71 6.61
CA LEU A 125 -13.67 18.34 6.11
C LEU A 125 -14.97 17.61 6.42
N LEU A 126 -15.77 17.29 5.41
CA LEU A 126 -17.10 16.71 5.57
C LEU A 126 -17.06 15.19 5.66
N GLU A 127 -16.53 14.53 4.63
CA GLU A 127 -16.49 13.06 4.53
C GLU A 127 -15.30 12.60 3.68
N ILE A 128 -14.84 11.37 3.93
CA ILE A 128 -13.86 10.71 3.07
C ILE A 128 -14.61 10.07 1.90
N ILE A 129 -14.35 10.53 0.68
CA ILE A 129 -14.99 10.04 -0.55
C ILE A 129 -14.16 8.98 -1.28
N GLY A 130 -12.94 8.75 -0.85
CA GLY A 130 -12.08 7.69 -1.40
C GLY A 130 -10.76 7.58 -0.68
N SER A 131 -10.21 6.37 -0.64
CA SER A 131 -8.87 6.12 -0.12
C SER A 131 -8.12 5.18 -1.07
N GLY A 132 -6.98 5.64 -1.54
CA GLY A 132 -6.08 4.86 -2.36
C GLY A 132 -4.80 4.49 -1.62
N SER A 133 -3.90 3.81 -2.30
CA SER A 133 -2.63 3.32 -1.74
C SER A 133 -1.64 4.41 -1.31
N ILE A 134 -1.80 5.64 -1.81
CA ILE A 134 -0.88 6.77 -1.55
C ILE A 134 -1.51 7.92 -0.77
N GLY A 135 -2.83 7.94 -0.62
CA GLY A 135 -3.53 9.03 0.04
C GLY A 135 -5.03 8.86 -0.01
N GLN A 136 -5.73 9.68 0.73
CA GLN A 136 -7.20 9.71 0.77
C GLN A 136 -7.73 11.04 0.26
N VAL A 137 -8.98 11.02 -0.16
CA VAL A 137 -9.69 12.17 -0.72
C VAL A 137 -10.87 12.51 0.19
N TYR A 138 -10.92 13.75 0.61
CA TYR A 138 -12.03 14.32 1.34
C TYR A 138 -12.93 15.13 0.41
N LYS A 139 -14.24 15.04 0.63
CA LYS A 139 -15.15 16.09 0.28
C LYS A 139 -15.03 17.17 1.35
N ALA A 140 -14.78 18.38 0.97
CA ALA A 140 -14.57 19.49 1.87
C ALA A 140 -15.29 20.74 1.39
N LYS A 141 -15.53 21.66 2.31
CA LYS A 141 -16.07 23.00 2.01
C LYS A 141 -14.97 24.02 2.19
N ASP A 142 -14.64 24.76 1.15
CA ASP A 142 -13.73 25.90 1.26
C ASP A 142 -14.46 27.07 1.94
N LEU A 143 -13.99 27.44 3.11
CA LEU A 143 -14.62 28.47 3.95
C LEU A 143 -14.46 29.91 3.39
N GLN A 144 -13.49 30.13 2.49
CA GLN A 144 -13.26 31.44 1.90
C GLN A 144 -14.27 31.78 0.80
N ASN A 145 -14.63 30.77 -0.02
CA ASN A 145 -15.53 30.99 -1.16
C ASN A 145 -16.85 30.22 -1.05
N ASN A 146 -17.05 29.50 0.05
CA ASN A 146 -18.25 28.72 0.37
C ASN A 146 -18.55 27.59 -0.66
N ARG A 147 -17.54 27.07 -1.36
CA ARG A 147 -17.69 26.04 -2.38
C ARG A 147 -17.29 24.66 -1.89
N ILE A 148 -17.95 23.64 -2.41
CA ILE A 148 -17.55 22.24 -2.20
C ILE A 148 -16.36 21.93 -3.11
N CYS A 149 -15.37 21.28 -2.55
CA CYS A 149 -14.15 20.85 -3.26
C CYS A 149 -13.72 19.44 -2.81
N ALA A 150 -12.82 18.84 -3.57
CA ALA A 150 -12.17 17.60 -3.23
C ALA A 150 -10.71 17.90 -2.81
N ILE A 151 -10.33 17.44 -1.62
CA ILE A 151 -8.96 17.59 -1.09
C ILE A 151 -8.32 16.22 -1.01
N LYS A 152 -7.24 16.02 -1.76
CA LYS A 152 -6.44 14.81 -1.68
C LYS A 152 -5.24 15.01 -0.76
N VAL A 153 -5.14 14.16 0.25
CA VAL A 153 -4.06 14.18 1.25
C VAL A 153 -3.25 12.90 1.17
N LYS A 154 -1.92 13.02 1.12
CA LYS A 154 -1.01 11.86 1.15
C LYS A 154 -1.13 11.14 2.50
N HIS A 155 -0.93 9.81 2.49
CA HIS A 155 -0.75 9.10 3.76
C HIS A 155 0.58 9.47 4.43
N TYR A 156 0.57 9.51 5.75
CA TYR A 156 1.75 9.82 6.54
C TYR A 156 2.89 8.83 6.25
N ASN A 157 4.12 9.35 6.15
CA ASN A 157 5.33 8.56 5.86
C ASN A 157 5.31 7.74 4.55
N ILE A 158 4.43 8.07 3.59
CA ILE A 158 4.37 7.33 2.32
C ILE A 158 5.71 7.32 1.58
N GLU A 159 6.47 8.40 1.64
CA GLU A 159 7.78 8.52 0.99
C GLU A 159 8.81 7.56 1.57
N LYS A 160 8.84 7.39 2.90
CA LYS A 160 9.70 6.40 3.57
C LYS A 160 9.32 4.97 3.21
N LYS A 161 8.01 4.67 3.22
CA LYS A 161 7.49 3.36 2.81
C LYS A 161 7.83 3.05 1.34
N TYR A 162 7.73 4.03 0.47
CA TYR A 162 8.07 3.91 -0.94
C TYR A 162 9.57 3.62 -1.13
N MET A 163 10.46 4.35 -0.47
CA MET A 163 11.90 4.16 -0.58
C MET A 163 12.34 2.75 -0.18
N ILE A 164 11.80 2.22 0.93
CA ILE A 164 12.10 0.87 1.41
C ILE A 164 11.63 -0.19 0.42
N SER A 165 10.41 -0.05 -0.09
CA SER A 165 9.87 -0.97 -1.09
C SER A 165 10.64 -0.91 -2.42
N TYR A 166 11.12 0.27 -2.81
CA TYR A 166 11.98 0.44 -4.00
C TYR A 166 13.33 -0.24 -3.84
N LEU A 167 13.97 -0.11 -2.69
CA LEU A 167 15.23 -0.81 -2.38
C LEU A 167 15.04 -2.33 -2.43
N PHE A 168 13.93 -2.83 -1.90
CA PHE A 168 13.61 -4.25 -1.94
C PHE A 168 13.44 -4.77 -3.37
N ILE A 169 12.72 -4.05 -4.24
CA ILE A 169 12.60 -4.40 -5.66
C ILE A 169 13.96 -4.41 -6.34
N LYS A 170 14.82 -3.45 -6.06
CA LYS A 170 16.20 -3.45 -6.60
C LYS A 170 16.98 -4.69 -6.20
N ILE A 171 16.85 -5.15 -4.95
CA ILE A 171 17.51 -6.38 -4.48
C ILE A 171 16.97 -7.58 -5.25
N ILE A 172 15.66 -7.71 -5.38
CA ILE A 172 15.03 -8.79 -6.15
C ILE A 172 15.54 -8.80 -7.60
N VAL A 173 15.52 -7.65 -8.27
CA VAL A 173 16.00 -7.53 -9.66
C VAL A 173 17.48 -7.91 -9.77
N LEU A 174 18.30 -7.53 -8.80
CA LEU A 174 19.69 -7.90 -8.76
C LEU A 174 19.88 -9.42 -8.61
N LEU A 175 19.13 -10.06 -7.71
CA LEU A 175 19.14 -11.52 -7.53
C LEU A 175 18.72 -12.25 -8.81
N PHE A 176 17.68 -11.77 -9.50
CA PHE A 176 17.27 -12.34 -10.80
C PHE A 176 18.34 -12.16 -11.88
N LYS A 177 19.08 -11.06 -11.88
CA LYS A 177 20.19 -10.86 -12.83
C LYS A 177 21.39 -11.76 -12.53
N LEU A 178 21.61 -12.15 -11.28
CA LEU A 178 22.67 -13.06 -10.87
C LEU A 178 22.30 -14.54 -11.08
N TYR A 179 20.99 -14.86 -11.17
CA TYR A 179 20.52 -16.25 -11.35
C TYR A 179 21.11 -17.00 -12.54
N PRO A 180 21.37 -16.39 -13.73
CA PRO A 180 22.04 -17.09 -14.84
C PRO A 180 23.47 -17.48 -14.58
N TYR A 181 24.11 -16.96 -13.51
CA TYR A 181 25.51 -17.23 -13.15
C TYR A 181 25.64 -18.16 -11.92
N LEU A 182 24.52 -18.59 -11.32
CA LEU A 182 24.43 -19.59 -10.24
C LEU A 182 24.00 -20.94 -10.80
#